data_b978a825c994f7174a90ac049dad4e1b
#
_entry.id   b978a825c994f7174a90ac049dad4e1b
#
_cell.length_a   1.000
_cell.length_b   1.000
_cell.length_c   1.000
_cell.angle_alpha   90.00
_cell.angle_beta   90.00
_cell.angle_gamma   90.00
#
_symmetry.space_group_name_H-M   'P 1'
#
loop_
_entity.id
_entity.type
_entity.pdbx_description
1 polymer ?
#
loop_
_entity_poly.entity_id
_entity_poly.type
_entity_poly.pdbx_seq_one_letter_code
_entity_poly.pdbx_strand_id
1 'polypeptide(L)'
;MRYNINITIPLAPVAQKRPRFLRSSFRVYDPSAKEKKPFIKFFQENILDIDFKKLPSDTVFISEKLPCDTLFIKTTKYKSKYVEFLINHNKDSCTMQLNKMSDIMPLSTPLNCEIIFNFQRPKSHYLKAGNISNRFKNNYPKLDIDNICKFLLDCLQPQKKNNIYTGLIQDDKQIINLTACKTYLNNRELKPFINLRLYN
;
A
#
# COMPACT_ATOMS: atom_id res chain seq x y z
N MET A 1 0.49 21.07 0.78
CA MET A 1 -0.04 20.01 1.66
C MET A 1 1.04 18.95 1.79
N ARG A 2 1.39 18.52 3.01
CA ARG A 2 2.36 17.44 3.25
C ARG A 2 1.62 16.18 3.67
N TYR A 3 2.08 15.05 3.20
CA TYR A 3 1.48 13.74 3.48
C TYR A 3 2.51 12.79 4.08
N ASN A 4 2.06 11.96 4.99
CA ASN A 4 2.79 10.80 5.47
C ASN A 4 1.77 9.68 5.73
N ILE A 5 1.75 8.68 4.86
CA ILE A 5 0.76 7.62 4.85
C ILE A 5 1.47 6.29 5.01
N ASN A 6 1.18 5.57 6.10
CA ASN A 6 1.70 4.23 6.35
C ASN A 6 0.57 3.21 6.22
N ILE A 7 0.76 2.21 5.37
CA ILE A 7 -0.23 1.19 5.08
C ILE A 7 0.37 -0.20 5.28
N THR A 8 -0.28 -1.04 6.07
CA THR A 8 0.02 -2.47 6.13
C THR A 8 -1.00 -3.23 5.29
N ILE A 9 -0.56 -3.82 4.18
CA ILE A 9 -1.39 -4.55 3.24
C ILE A 9 -1.28 -6.05 3.57
N PRO A 10 -2.34 -6.70 4.09
CA PRO A 10 -2.30 -8.09 4.54
C PRO A 10 -2.48 -9.07 3.36
N LEU A 11 -1.77 -8.80 2.28
CA LEU A 11 -1.77 -9.60 1.06
C LEU A 11 -0.34 -10.03 0.74
N ALA A 12 -0.22 -11.22 0.15
CA ALA A 12 1.07 -11.73 -0.28
C ALA A 12 1.63 -10.86 -1.43
N PRO A 13 2.93 -10.53 -1.42
CA PRO A 13 3.56 -9.86 -2.54
C PRO A 13 3.44 -10.69 -3.83
N VAL A 14 3.10 -10.02 -4.94
CA VAL A 14 2.91 -10.63 -6.25
C VAL A 14 3.80 -9.91 -7.26
N ALA A 15 4.44 -10.66 -8.15
CA ALA A 15 5.23 -10.09 -9.23
C ALA A 15 4.38 -9.78 -10.47
N GLN A 16 4.65 -8.66 -11.11
CA GLN A 16 4.05 -8.31 -12.41
C GLN A 16 4.43 -9.34 -13.45
N LYS A 17 3.44 -9.91 -14.11
CA LYS A 17 3.65 -10.79 -15.25
C LYS A 17 3.81 -9.94 -16.51
N ARG A 18 4.67 -10.39 -17.42
CA ARG A 18 4.85 -9.70 -18.70
C ARG A 18 3.53 -9.72 -19.48
N PRO A 19 3.13 -8.60 -20.12
CA PRO A 19 1.99 -8.57 -21.01
C PRO A 19 2.10 -9.64 -22.09
N ARG A 20 0.99 -10.26 -22.45
CA ARG A 20 0.93 -11.30 -23.47
C ARG A 20 0.08 -10.83 -24.64
N PHE A 21 0.52 -11.18 -25.85
CA PHE A 21 -0.23 -10.96 -27.08
C PHE A 21 -1.14 -12.15 -27.36
N LEU A 22 -2.42 -11.90 -27.52
CA LEU A 22 -3.39 -12.91 -27.96
C LEU A 22 -3.53 -12.83 -29.49
N ARG A 23 -2.95 -13.80 -30.21
CA ARG A 23 -3.00 -13.87 -31.67
C ARG A 23 -4.42 -13.94 -32.24
N SER A 24 -5.33 -14.63 -31.54
CA SER A 24 -6.73 -14.80 -31.94
C SER A 24 -7.56 -13.50 -31.94
N SER A 25 -7.17 -12.50 -31.16
CA SER A 25 -7.90 -11.24 -31.04
C SER A 25 -7.05 -10.00 -31.34
N PHE A 26 -5.79 -10.17 -31.71
CA PHE A 26 -4.81 -9.09 -31.92
C PHE A 26 -4.72 -8.11 -30.74
N ARG A 27 -4.90 -8.60 -29.51
CA ARG A 27 -4.92 -7.77 -28.30
C ARG A 27 -3.78 -8.15 -27.36
N VAL A 28 -3.22 -7.12 -26.73
CA VAL A 28 -2.32 -7.29 -25.61
C VAL A 28 -3.16 -7.32 -24.32
N TYR A 29 -2.94 -8.29 -23.47
CA TYR A 29 -3.61 -8.36 -22.17
C TYR A 29 -2.59 -8.44 -21.03
N ASP A 30 -2.99 -7.91 -19.87
CA ASP A 30 -2.23 -8.02 -18.63
C ASP A 30 -2.64 -9.31 -17.90
N PRO A 31 -1.76 -10.34 -17.86
CA PRO A 31 -2.06 -11.58 -17.14
C PRO A 31 -2.12 -11.40 -15.61
N SER A 32 -1.65 -10.25 -15.08
CA SER A 32 -1.73 -9.93 -13.65
C SER A 32 -3.04 -9.28 -13.23
N ALA A 33 -3.95 -9.02 -14.16
CA ALA A 33 -5.21 -8.31 -13.88
C ALA A 33 -6.08 -8.99 -12.81
N LYS A 34 -6.04 -10.33 -12.71
CA LYS A 34 -6.77 -11.08 -11.68
C LYS A 34 -6.14 -10.87 -10.30
N GLU A 35 -4.83 -10.90 -10.23
CA GLU A 35 -4.06 -10.72 -8.99
C GLU A 35 -4.13 -9.29 -8.44
N LYS A 36 -4.36 -8.28 -9.30
CA LYS A 36 -4.54 -6.88 -8.89
C LYS A 36 -5.87 -6.65 -8.15
N LYS A 37 -6.93 -7.40 -8.46
CA LYS A 37 -8.26 -7.20 -7.88
C LYS A 37 -8.30 -7.18 -6.34
N PRO A 38 -7.68 -8.15 -5.61
CA PRO A 38 -7.66 -8.12 -4.15
C PRO A 38 -6.98 -6.87 -3.58
N PHE A 39 -5.91 -6.36 -4.23
CA PHE A 39 -5.20 -5.16 -3.81
C PHE A 39 -6.07 -3.92 -4.01
N ILE A 40 -6.67 -3.76 -5.19
CA ILE A 40 -7.59 -2.66 -5.51
C ILE A 40 -8.77 -2.65 -4.53
N LYS A 41 -9.37 -3.82 -4.28
CA LYS A 41 -10.44 -3.95 -3.31
C LYS A 41 -9.99 -3.56 -1.89
N PHE A 42 -8.79 -3.98 -1.49
CA PHE A 42 -8.23 -3.60 -0.20
C PHE A 42 -8.08 -2.07 -0.08
N PHE A 43 -7.51 -1.39 -1.09
CA PHE A 43 -7.35 0.06 -1.08
C PHE A 43 -8.70 0.77 -1.06
N GLN A 44 -9.66 0.31 -1.86
CA GLN A 44 -11.00 0.87 -1.91
C GLN A 44 -11.66 0.81 -0.52
N GLU A 45 -11.78 -0.39 0.05
CA GLU A 45 -12.54 -0.63 1.29
C GLU A 45 -11.84 -0.10 2.56
N ASN A 46 -10.53 -0.06 2.58
CA ASN A 46 -9.78 0.27 3.81
C ASN A 46 -9.14 1.66 3.79
N ILE A 47 -9.16 2.35 2.65
CA ILE A 47 -8.56 3.68 2.51
C ILE A 47 -9.53 4.66 1.88
N LEU A 48 -9.98 4.43 0.65
CA LEU A 48 -10.81 5.39 -0.09
C LEU A 48 -12.20 5.56 0.50
N ASP A 49 -12.79 4.48 1.02
CA ASP A 49 -14.14 4.49 1.63
C ASP A 49 -14.13 4.97 3.09
N ILE A 50 -13.00 5.45 3.62
CA ILE A 50 -12.95 6.03 4.96
C ILE A 50 -13.78 7.32 4.98
N ASP A 51 -14.84 7.31 5.79
CA ASP A 51 -15.69 8.46 6.09
C ASP A 51 -15.27 9.05 7.44
N PHE A 52 -14.68 10.24 7.42
CA PHE A 52 -14.16 10.89 8.63
C PHE A 52 -15.25 11.22 9.66
N LYS A 53 -16.50 11.39 9.23
CA LYS A 53 -17.64 11.66 10.14
C LYS A 53 -18.08 10.43 10.92
N LYS A 54 -17.73 9.23 10.44
CA LYS A 54 -18.12 7.94 11.04
C LYS A 54 -17.01 7.30 11.86
N LEU A 55 -15.87 7.97 12.01
CA LEU A 55 -14.78 7.45 12.82
C LEU A 55 -15.20 7.41 14.30
N PRO A 56 -14.84 6.35 15.04
CA PRO A 56 -15.09 6.26 16.47
C PRO A 56 -14.47 7.44 17.23
N SER A 57 -15.08 7.83 18.36
CA SER A 57 -14.60 8.93 19.21
C SER A 57 -13.20 8.71 19.81
N ASP A 58 -12.72 7.48 19.83
CA ASP A 58 -11.36 7.10 20.22
C ASP A 58 -10.33 7.22 19.06
N THR A 59 -10.77 7.64 17.88
CA THR A 59 -9.90 8.06 16.79
C THR A 59 -9.34 9.42 17.16
N VAL A 60 -8.08 9.47 17.59
CA VAL A 60 -7.47 10.69 18.12
C VAL A 60 -7.26 11.69 17.02
N PHE A 61 -8.10 12.70 16.97
CA PHE A 61 -7.81 13.95 16.26
C PHE A 61 -6.85 14.75 17.15
N ILE A 62 -5.55 14.61 16.95
CA ILE A 62 -4.60 15.47 17.64
C ILE A 62 -4.55 16.78 16.86
N SER A 63 -5.43 17.70 17.18
CA SER A 63 -5.25 19.11 16.88
C SER A 63 -4.52 19.79 18.05
N GLU A 64 -3.39 19.28 18.45
CA GLU A 64 -2.56 19.95 19.45
C GLU A 64 -1.38 20.64 18.76
N LYS A 65 -1.45 21.99 18.80
CA LYS A 65 -0.38 23.01 18.78
C LYS A 65 1.01 22.57 18.24
N LEU A 66 1.05 21.85 17.13
CA LEU A 66 2.22 21.90 16.28
C LEU A 66 2.15 23.21 15.47
N PRO A 67 3.28 23.82 15.10
CA PRO A 67 3.30 25.15 14.47
C PRO A 67 2.64 25.22 13.08
N CYS A 68 2.02 24.18 12.63
CA CYS A 68 1.20 24.08 11.41
C CYS A 68 0.02 23.16 11.69
N ASP A 69 -1.15 23.47 11.17
CA ASP A 69 -2.39 22.69 11.30
C ASP A 69 -2.16 21.27 10.77
N THR A 70 -1.83 20.35 11.66
CA THR A 70 -1.56 18.95 11.36
C THR A 70 -2.76 18.13 11.76
N LEU A 71 -3.40 17.46 10.81
CA LEU A 71 -4.44 16.49 11.07
C LEU A 71 -3.81 15.10 11.13
N PHE A 72 -3.77 14.50 12.31
CA PHE A 72 -3.32 13.13 12.51
C PHE A 72 -4.53 12.21 12.68
N ILE A 73 -4.68 11.22 11.82
CA ILE A 73 -5.74 10.23 11.91
C ILE A 73 -5.10 8.86 12.12
N LYS A 74 -5.28 8.30 13.30
CA LYS A 74 -4.90 6.93 13.62
C LYS A 74 -6.16 6.08 13.72
N THR A 75 -6.43 5.27 12.70
CA THR A 75 -7.54 4.31 12.77
C THR A 75 -7.08 3.03 13.44
N THR A 76 -7.44 2.81 14.70
CA THR A 76 -7.00 1.64 15.47
C THR A 76 -7.92 0.43 15.38
N LYS A 77 -9.10 0.51 14.74
CA LYS A 77 -10.15 -0.52 14.92
C LYS A 77 -10.72 -1.19 13.68
N TYR A 78 -10.21 -1.02 12.49
CA TYR A 78 -10.75 -1.81 11.38
C TYR A 78 -9.93 -3.07 11.14
N LYS A 79 -10.36 -4.21 11.71
CA LYS A 79 -9.87 -5.58 11.43
C LYS A 79 -8.34 -5.75 11.48
N SER A 80 -7.67 -5.30 12.54
CA SER A 80 -6.22 -5.43 12.74
C SER A 80 -5.32 -4.76 11.68
N LYS A 81 -5.81 -3.77 10.96
CA LYS A 81 -5.09 -3.08 9.91
C LYS A 81 -4.93 -1.62 10.28
N TYR A 82 -3.69 -1.18 10.35
CA TYR A 82 -3.36 0.21 10.65
C TYR A 82 -3.14 0.96 9.35
N VAL A 83 -3.89 2.02 9.16
CA VAL A 83 -3.55 3.05 8.18
C VAL A 83 -3.34 4.31 8.98
N GLU A 84 -2.11 4.83 8.97
CA GLU A 84 -1.76 6.08 9.63
C GLU A 84 -1.64 7.19 8.58
N PHE A 85 -2.34 8.28 8.80
CA PHE A 85 -2.27 9.47 7.95
C PHE A 85 -1.79 10.66 8.77
N LEU A 86 -0.81 11.36 8.25
CA LEU A 86 -0.42 12.68 8.71
C LEU A 86 -0.60 13.65 7.55
N ILE A 87 -1.50 14.62 7.70
CA ILE A 87 -1.75 15.65 6.69
C ILE A 87 -1.47 17.00 7.34
N ASN A 88 -0.47 17.71 6.83
CA ASN A 88 -0.15 19.07 7.26
C ASN A 88 -0.85 20.08 6.36
N HIS A 89 -1.75 20.87 6.93
CA HIS A 89 -2.39 22.02 6.29
C HIS A 89 -1.66 23.30 6.65
N ASN A 90 -1.35 24.16 5.66
CA ASN A 90 -0.99 25.54 5.92
C ASN A 90 -2.26 26.35 6.24
N LYS A 91 -2.17 27.26 7.21
CA LYS A 91 -3.29 28.08 7.72
C LYS A 91 -4.00 28.94 6.69
N ASP A 92 -3.36 29.20 5.53
CA ASP A 92 -3.86 30.11 4.50
C ASP A 92 -4.80 29.45 3.47
N SER A 93 -4.96 28.13 3.53
CA SER A 93 -5.91 27.43 2.67
C SER A 93 -7.20 27.15 3.43
N CYS A 94 -8.24 27.86 3.05
CA CYS A 94 -9.65 27.70 3.40
C CYS A 94 -9.99 26.35 4.05
N THR A 95 -10.72 26.35 5.14
CA THR A 95 -11.29 25.19 5.82
C THR A 95 -11.95 24.19 4.85
N MET A 96 -11.14 23.33 4.25
CA MET A 96 -11.65 22.18 3.52
C MET A 96 -12.27 21.23 4.55
N GLN A 97 -13.60 21.17 4.60
CA GLN A 97 -14.29 20.12 5.33
C GLN A 97 -14.07 18.79 4.56
N LEU A 98 -13.00 18.10 4.90
CA LEU A 98 -12.75 16.75 4.38
C LEU A 98 -13.78 15.81 4.98
N ASN A 99 -14.69 15.30 4.15
CA ASN A 99 -15.70 14.34 4.60
C ASN A 99 -15.22 12.90 4.42
N LYS A 100 -14.47 12.63 3.36
CA LYS A 100 -13.98 11.29 3.01
C LYS A 100 -12.53 11.33 2.55
N MET A 101 -11.84 10.20 2.67
CA MET A 101 -10.48 10.06 2.15
C MET A 101 -10.43 10.21 0.63
N SER A 102 -11.49 9.79 -0.09
CA SER A 102 -11.62 9.98 -1.53
C SER A 102 -11.59 11.45 -1.97
N ASP A 103 -11.84 12.40 -1.05
CA ASP A 103 -11.79 13.84 -1.37
C ASP A 103 -10.33 14.34 -1.52
N ILE A 104 -9.37 13.58 -0.98
CA ILE A 104 -7.93 13.89 -1.04
C ILE A 104 -7.23 13.06 -2.11
N MET A 105 -7.76 11.86 -2.41
CA MET A 105 -7.15 10.92 -3.33
C MET A 105 -7.69 11.12 -4.77
N PRO A 106 -6.87 10.87 -5.78
CA PRO A 106 -5.48 10.46 -5.71
C PRO A 106 -4.55 11.62 -5.38
N LEU A 107 -3.46 11.31 -4.65
CA LEU A 107 -2.40 12.29 -4.39
C LEU A 107 -1.81 12.78 -5.72
N SER A 108 -1.59 14.09 -5.84
CA SER A 108 -1.11 14.72 -7.08
C SER A 108 0.30 15.32 -6.98
N THR A 109 0.88 15.30 -5.78
CA THR A 109 2.23 15.85 -5.53
C THR A 109 3.32 14.81 -5.80
N PRO A 110 4.57 15.23 -6.03
CA PRO A 110 5.72 14.34 -5.99
C PRO A 110 5.81 13.62 -4.66
N LEU A 111 6.11 12.32 -4.68
CA LEU A 111 6.10 11.43 -3.51
C LEU A 111 7.39 10.63 -3.39
N ASN A 112 7.80 10.40 -2.15
CA ASN A 112 8.72 9.35 -1.79
C ASN A 112 7.91 8.09 -1.45
N CYS A 113 8.43 6.93 -1.81
CA CYS A 113 7.78 5.64 -1.60
C CYS A 113 8.76 4.66 -0.95
N GLU A 114 8.38 4.12 0.20
CA GLU A 114 9.13 3.05 0.88
C GLU A 114 8.27 1.80 0.93
N ILE A 115 8.83 0.65 0.53
CA ILE A 115 8.09 -0.62 0.46
C ILE A 115 8.90 -1.73 1.11
N ILE A 116 8.28 -2.48 2.04
CA ILE A 116 8.84 -3.69 2.61
C ILE A 116 7.92 -4.86 2.25
N PHE A 117 8.44 -5.79 1.45
CA PHE A 117 7.74 -7.00 1.06
C PHE A 117 8.10 -8.15 2.01
N ASN A 118 7.15 -8.57 2.84
CA ASN A 118 7.31 -9.64 3.81
C ASN A 118 6.74 -10.94 3.25
N PHE A 119 7.61 -11.87 2.90
CA PHE A 119 7.23 -13.17 2.33
C PHE A 119 7.19 -14.26 3.39
N GLN A 120 6.26 -15.18 3.25
CA GLN A 120 6.30 -16.39 4.05
C GLN A 120 7.50 -17.25 3.64
N ARG A 121 8.28 -17.70 4.62
CA ARG A 121 9.43 -18.57 4.39
C ARG A 121 8.95 -19.96 3.97
N PRO A 122 9.55 -20.59 2.93
CA PRO A 122 9.19 -21.93 2.51
C PRO A 122 9.32 -22.96 3.65
N LYS A 123 8.41 -23.93 3.70
CA LYS A 123 8.43 -25.00 4.71
C LYS A 123 9.76 -25.78 4.72
N SER A 124 10.36 -25.98 3.55
CA SER A 124 11.66 -26.64 3.38
C SER A 124 12.85 -25.94 4.06
N HIS A 125 12.68 -24.66 4.43
CA HIS A 125 13.74 -23.93 5.13
C HIS A 125 13.79 -24.21 6.63
N TYR A 126 12.83 -24.93 7.16
CA TYR A 126 12.74 -25.22 8.59
C TYR A 126 13.14 -26.66 8.89
N LEU A 127 13.80 -26.85 10.02
CA LEU A 127 14.04 -28.16 10.62
C LEU A 127 12.72 -28.76 11.18
N LYS A 128 12.68 -30.06 11.45
CA LYS A 128 11.54 -30.72 12.09
C LYS A 128 11.15 -30.08 13.43
N ALA A 129 12.12 -29.59 14.18
CA ALA A 129 11.95 -28.87 15.45
C ALA A 129 11.39 -27.43 15.30
N GLY A 130 11.14 -26.96 14.08
CA GLY A 130 10.55 -25.64 13.85
C GLY A 130 11.55 -24.50 13.63
N ASN A 131 12.80 -24.70 13.97
CA ASN A 131 13.87 -23.71 13.79
C ASN A 131 14.27 -23.58 12.30
N ILE A 132 14.76 -22.40 11.91
CA ILE A 132 15.30 -22.19 10.57
C ILE A 132 16.63 -22.95 10.46
N SER A 133 16.77 -23.77 9.43
CA SER A 133 18.03 -24.45 9.13
C SER A 133 19.12 -23.40 8.80
N ASN A 134 20.34 -23.59 9.35
CA ASN A 134 21.48 -22.71 9.12
C ASN A 134 21.77 -22.51 7.62
N ARG A 135 21.56 -23.54 6.81
CA ARG A 135 21.69 -23.48 5.33
C ARG A 135 20.82 -22.41 4.69
N PHE A 136 19.65 -22.10 5.27
CA PHE A 136 18.68 -21.18 4.70
C PHE A 136 18.54 -19.88 5.50
N LYS A 137 19.33 -19.68 6.54
CA LYS A 137 19.24 -18.52 7.42
C LYS A 137 19.38 -17.20 6.67
N ASN A 138 20.30 -17.13 5.73
CA ASN A 138 20.62 -15.93 4.94
C ASN A 138 19.92 -15.90 3.57
N ASN A 139 18.98 -16.81 3.31
CA ASN A 139 18.26 -16.81 2.05
C ASN A 139 17.23 -15.67 1.99
N TYR A 140 17.03 -15.16 0.78
CA TYR A 140 16.06 -14.11 0.47
C TYR A 140 15.03 -14.60 -0.56
N PRO A 141 13.86 -13.93 -0.66
CA PRO A 141 12.84 -14.25 -1.67
C PRO A 141 13.38 -14.11 -3.09
N LYS A 142 13.05 -15.06 -3.97
CA LYS A 142 13.60 -15.13 -5.35
C LYS A 142 12.91 -14.20 -6.35
N LEU A 143 11.72 -13.68 -6.04
CA LEU A 143 11.01 -12.77 -6.95
C LEU A 143 11.82 -11.49 -7.19
N ASP A 144 11.82 -11.00 -8.42
CA ASP A 144 12.50 -9.77 -8.80
C ASP A 144 11.84 -8.57 -8.12
N ILE A 145 12.64 -7.70 -7.51
CA ILE A 145 12.14 -6.58 -6.71
C ILE A 145 11.46 -5.53 -7.56
N ASP A 146 11.96 -5.25 -8.75
CA ASP A 146 11.37 -4.34 -9.73
C ASP A 146 9.97 -4.80 -10.16
N ASN A 147 9.80 -6.08 -10.44
CA ASN A 147 8.52 -6.67 -10.85
C ASN A 147 7.46 -6.62 -9.74
N ILE A 148 7.85 -6.83 -8.47
CA ILE A 148 6.89 -6.71 -7.35
C ILE A 148 6.58 -5.26 -7.02
N CYS A 149 7.55 -4.34 -7.14
CA CYS A 149 7.32 -2.90 -7.01
C CYS A 149 6.35 -2.41 -8.08
N LYS A 150 6.63 -2.73 -9.35
CA LYS A 150 5.77 -2.36 -10.48
C LYS A 150 4.33 -2.85 -10.31
N PHE A 151 4.16 -4.12 -9.90
CA PHE A 151 2.83 -4.66 -9.62
C PHE A 151 2.08 -3.83 -8.58
N LEU A 152 2.74 -3.50 -7.46
CA LEU A 152 2.11 -2.71 -6.39
C LEU A 152 1.79 -1.29 -6.85
N LEU A 153 2.74 -0.60 -7.50
CA LEU A 153 2.54 0.75 -8.01
C LEU A 153 1.38 0.81 -9.03
N ASP A 154 1.26 -0.18 -9.91
CA ASP A 154 0.11 -0.30 -10.82
C ASP A 154 -1.23 -0.47 -10.08
N CYS A 155 -1.22 -1.10 -8.88
CA CYS A 155 -2.43 -1.21 -8.06
C CYS A 155 -2.79 0.08 -7.34
N LEU A 156 -1.83 0.98 -7.12
CA LEU A 156 -2.07 2.29 -6.49
C LEU A 156 -2.68 3.31 -7.46
N GLN A 157 -2.54 3.10 -8.77
CA GLN A 157 -3.02 4.02 -9.81
C GLN A 157 -4.52 3.81 -10.11
N PRO A 158 -5.20 4.84 -10.67
CA PRO A 158 -6.58 4.70 -11.11
C PRO A 158 -6.74 3.59 -12.15
N GLN A 159 -7.81 2.80 -12.02
CA GLN A 159 -8.14 1.79 -13.03
C GLN A 159 -9.13 2.36 -14.04
N LYS A 160 -8.71 2.47 -15.30
CA LYS A 160 -9.49 3.07 -16.40
C LYS A 160 -10.82 2.35 -16.73
N LYS A 161 -10.97 1.08 -16.33
CA LYS A 161 -12.21 0.33 -16.52
C LYS A 161 -13.17 0.60 -15.37
N ASN A 162 -14.29 1.26 -15.68
CA ASN A 162 -15.48 1.47 -14.84
C ASN A 162 -15.46 2.66 -13.86
N ASN A 163 -14.48 3.56 -13.88
CA ASN A 163 -14.43 4.78 -13.04
C ASN A 163 -14.70 4.58 -11.52
N ILE A 164 -14.58 3.33 -11.01
CA ILE A 164 -14.95 2.97 -9.64
C ILE A 164 -13.78 3.15 -8.68
N TYR A 165 -12.55 3.05 -9.19
CA TYR A 165 -11.34 3.16 -8.39
C TYR A 165 -10.52 4.37 -8.82
N THR A 166 -10.46 5.38 -7.96
CA THR A 166 -9.74 6.64 -8.21
C THR A 166 -8.23 6.53 -8.02
N GLY A 167 -7.75 5.48 -7.34
CA GLY A 167 -6.34 5.30 -7.01
C GLY A 167 -5.91 6.06 -5.76
N LEU A 168 -4.72 5.72 -5.25
CA LEU A 168 -4.07 6.47 -4.18
C LEU A 168 -3.08 7.50 -4.74
N ILE A 169 -2.51 7.23 -5.90
CA ILE A 169 -1.63 8.11 -6.67
C ILE A 169 -2.19 8.30 -8.07
N GLN A 170 -1.90 9.40 -8.72
CA GLN A 170 -2.36 9.64 -10.09
C GLN A 170 -1.60 8.80 -11.12
N ASP A 171 -0.27 8.74 -10.95
CA ASP A 171 0.65 8.07 -11.88
C ASP A 171 1.92 7.67 -11.12
N ASP A 172 2.56 6.57 -11.49
CA ASP A 172 3.84 6.13 -10.90
C ASP A 172 4.99 7.10 -11.14
N LYS A 173 4.89 7.95 -12.19
CA LYS A 173 5.88 9.01 -12.48
C LYS A 173 6.01 10.05 -11.37
N GLN A 174 5.01 10.19 -10.51
CA GLN A 174 5.11 11.10 -9.36
C GLN A 174 5.97 10.54 -8.21
N ILE A 175 6.36 9.25 -8.27
CA ILE A 175 7.30 8.67 -7.32
C ILE A 175 8.71 9.12 -7.70
N ILE A 176 9.24 10.11 -6.96
CA ILE A 176 10.57 10.69 -7.21
C ILE A 176 11.69 9.93 -6.50
N ASN A 177 11.34 9.16 -5.47
CA ASN A 177 12.27 8.29 -4.75
C ASN A 177 11.56 7.01 -4.35
N LEU A 178 12.15 5.86 -4.69
CA LEU A 178 11.62 4.54 -4.38
C LEU A 178 12.67 3.73 -3.62
N THR A 179 12.36 3.41 -2.37
CA THR A 179 13.14 2.47 -1.56
C THR A 179 12.33 1.20 -1.37
N ALA A 180 12.89 0.05 -1.77
CA ALA A 180 12.19 -1.22 -1.62
C ALA A 180 13.11 -2.31 -1.11
N CYS A 181 12.60 -3.14 -0.21
CA CYS A 181 13.28 -4.34 0.24
C CYS A 181 12.33 -5.53 0.31
N LYS A 182 12.90 -6.73 0.28
CA LYS A 182 12.18 -7.99 0.40
C LYS A 182 12.83 -8.88 1.45
N THR A 183 12.04 -9.47 2.31
CA THR A 183 12.51 -10.33 3.39
C THR A 183 11.60 -11.53 3.60
N TYR A 184 12.14 -12.57 4.24
CA TYR A 184 11.33 -13.67 4.75
C TYR A 184 10.91 -13.42 6.19
N LEU A 185 9.66 -13.69 6.49
CA LEU A 185 9.18 -13.77 7.87
C LEU A 185 9.85 -14.95 8.58
N ASN A 186 10.32 -14.69 9.81
CA ASN A 186 10.95 -15.73 10.64
C ASN A 186 9.91 -16.55 11.43
N ASN A 187 8.71 -15.99 11.65
CA ASN A 187 7.62 -16.69 12.30
C ASN A 187 6.72 -17.37 11.24
N ARG A 188 6.47 -18.69 11.40
CA ARG A 188 5.64 -19.50 10.52
C ARG A 188 4.15 -19.14 10.55
N GLU A 189 3.68 -18.60 11.68
CA GLU A 189 2.28 -18.27 11.90
C GLU A 189 1.88 -16.96 11.22
N LEU A 190 2.85 -16.09 10.96
CA LEU A 190 2.59 -14.83 10.27
C LEU A 190 2.33 -15.08 8.80
N LYS A 191 1.21 -14.55 8.33
CA LYS A 191 0.90 -14.50 6.90
C LYS A 191 1.74 -13.42 6.20
N PRO A 192 2.06 -13.58 4.91
CA PRO A 192 2.78 -12.57 4.15
C PRO A 192 1.99 -11.25 4.09
N PHE A 193 2.70 -10.13 4.10
CA PHE A 193 2.13 -8.78 4.04
C PHE A 193 3.12 -7.80 3.43
N ILE A 194 2.62 -6.61 3.09
CA ILE A 194 3.44 -5.53 2.54
C ILE A 194 3.26 -4.30 3.44
N ASN A 195 4.36 -3.66 3.82
CA ASN A 195 4.36 -2.33 4.40
C ASN A 195 4.66 -1.32 3.30
N LEU A 196 3.79 -0.35 3.15
CA LEU A 196 3.90 0.74 2.19
C LEU A 196 3.87 2.07 2.94
N ARG A 197 4.82 2.95 2.64
CA ARG A 197 4.83 4.34 3.10
C ARG A 197 4.93 5.28 1.93
N LEU A 198 4.01 6.23 1.86
CA LEU A 198 3.99 7.32 0.89
C LEU A 198 4.10 8.65 1.65
N TYR A 199 5.06 9.52 1.26
CA TYR A 199 5.27 10.80 1.90
C TYR A 199 5.90 11.83 0.96
N ASN A 200 5.75 13.11 1.28
CA ASN A 200 6.38 14.23 0.56
C ASN A 200 7.02 15.25 1.49
#